data_905e71b2393bac906f5cd6670017871c
#
_entry.id   905e71b2393bac906f5cd6670017871c
#
_cell.length_a   1.000
_cell.length_b   1.000
_cell.length_c   1.000
_cell.angle_alpha   90.00
_cell.angle_beta   90.00
_cell.angle_gamma   90.00
#
_symmetry.space_group_name_H-M   'P 1'
#
loop_
_entity.id
_entity.type
_entity.pdbx_description
1 polymer ?
#
loop_
_entity_poly.entity_id
_entity_poly.type
_entity_poly.pdbx_seq_one_letter_code
_entity_poly.pdbx_strand_id
1 'polypeptide(L)'
;MIDTEEFLDAIDSCNIRFVTGVPDSLLKDVCAQITSSFSADRHIISSNEGSSVGLAIGHYLATQRPALVYMQNSGLGNIINPLTSLADPLVYSIPILLLIGWRGEIQENGDQLKDEPQHKKQGELTLDQLKLLDIPYEILDKNCPDINGLMANISAKAISRSGPVAIVVRKDTFIP
;
A
#
# COMPACT_ATOMS: atom_id res chain seq x y z
N MET A 1 13.85 -12.59 1.13
CA MET A 1 13.63 -11.27 0.52
C MET A 1 12.89 -11.51 -0.77
N ILE A 2 12.04 -10.59 -1.15
CA ILE A 2 11.16 -10.70 -2.32
C ILE A 2 11.78 -9.91 -3.47
N ASP A 3 11.89 -10.54 -4.63
CA ASP A 3 12.33 -9.89 -5.86
C ASP A 3 11.26 -8.89 -6.33
N THR A 4 11.69 -7.70 -6.76
CA THR A 4 10.76 -6.66 -7.20
C THR A 4 10.03 -7.01 -8.51
N GLU A 5 10.65 -7.80 -9.41
CA GLU A 5 9.96 -8.29 -10.61
C GLU A 5 8.86 -9.28 -10.24
N GLU A 6 9.14 -10.23 -9.33
CA GLU A 6 8.13 -11.17 -8.82
C GLU A 6 6.94 -10.42 -8.17
N PHE A 7 7.21 -9.35 -7.43
CA PHE A 7 6.14 -8.52 -6.85
C PHE A 7 5.31 -7.80 -7.93
N LEU A 8 5.94 -7.27 -8.98
CA LEU A 8 5.22 -6.65 -10.10
C LEU A 8 4.37 -7.67 -10.87
N ASP A 9 4.87 -8.87 -11.08
CA ASP A 9 4.11 -9.97 -11.70
C ASP A 9 2.88 -10.33 -10.86
N ALA A 10 3.03 -10.34 -9.52
CA ALA A 10 1.91 -10.57 -8.61
C ALA A 10 0.85 -9.45 -8.68
N ILE A 11 1.26 -8.17 -8.82
CA ILE A 11 0.37 -7.03 -9.06
C ILE A 11 -0.41 -7.22 -10.38
N ASP A 12 0.27 -7.55 -11.46
CA ASP A 12 -0.36 -7.74 -12.78
C ASP A 12 -1.32 -8.96 -12.79
N SER A 13 -0.98 -10.03 -12.07
CA SER A 13 -1.82 -11.22 -11.90
C SER A 13 -3.13 -10.92 -11.17
N CYS A 14 -3.14 -9.93 -10.28
CA CYS A 14 -4.33 -9.42 -9.60
C CYS A 14 -5.15 -8.43 -10.44
N ASN A 15 -4.82 -8.25 -11.73
CA ASN A 15 -5.46 -7.31 -12.65
C ASN A 15 -5.39 -5.83 -12.17
N ILE A 16 -4.37 -5.50 -11.38
CA ILE A 16 -4.09 -4.13 -10.96
C ILE A 16 -3.31 -3.45 -12.08
N ARG A 17 -3.97 -2.54 -12.80
CA ARG A 17 -3.41 -1.89 -14.00
C ARG A 17 -3.00 -0.44 -13.78
N PHE A 18 -3.24 0.09 -12.60
CA PHE A 18 -2.89 1.45 -12.24
C PHE A 18 -2.24 1.50 -10.86
N VAL A 19 -1.10 2.17 -10.79
CA VAL A 19 -0.31 2.35 -9.56
C VAL A 19 -0.04 3.84 -9.38
N THR A 20 -0.22 4.35 -8.20
CA THR A 20 0.11 5.75 -7.87
C THR A 20 0.61 5.84 -6.44
N GLY A 21 1.28 6.92 -6.09
CA GLY A 21 1.77 7.05 -4.71
C GLY A 21 2.77 8.19 -4.54
N VAL A 22 3.26 8.29 -3.32
CA VAL A 22 4.38 9.16 -2.94
C VAL A 22 5.56 8.26 -2.63
N PRO A 23 6.72 8.42 -3.30
CA PRO A 23 7.90 7.57 -3.10
C PRO A 23 8.37 7.56 -1.65
N ASP A 24 8.70 6.38 -1.16
CA ASP A 24 9.24 6.14 0.16
C ASP A 24 10.61 5.43 0.08
N SER A 25 11.52 5.79 0.97
CA SER A 25 12.87 5.22 1.00
C SER A 25 12.90 3.74 1.39
N LEU A 26 11.92 3.24 2.16
CA LEU A 26 11.80 1.82 2.50
C LEU A 26 11.32 1.01 1.28
N LEU A 27 10.47 1.59 0.46
CA LEU A 27 9.94 1.00 -0.78
C LEU A 27 10.76 1.38 -2.03
N LYS A 28 11.97 1.91 -1.88
CA LYS A 28 12.78 2.49 -2.97
C LYS A 28 12.96 1.54 -4.16
N ASP A 29 13.22 0.26 -3.89
CA ASP A 29 13.48 -0.74 -4.94
C ASP A 29 12.19 -1.05 -5.72
N VAL A 30 11.06 -1.23 -5.04
CA VAL A 30 9.75 -1.38 -5.68
C VAL A 30 9.35 -0.12 -6.47
N CYS A 31 9.55 1.08 -5.90
CA CYS A 31 9.24 2.34 -6.58
C CYS A 31 10.10 2.52 -7.85
N ALA A 32 11.39 2.14 -7.79
CA ALA A 32 12.28 2.18 -8.94
C ALA A 32 11.82 1.21 -10.04
N GLN A 33 11.49 -0.02 -9.65
CA GLN A 33 11.00 -1.05 -10.59
C GLN A 33 9.67 -0.66 -11.23
N ILE A 34 8.70 -0.14 -10.46
CA ILE A 34 7.44 0.39 -11.00
C ILE A 34 7.72 1.52 -12.01
N THR A 35 8.61 2.46 -11.66
CA THR A 35 8.93 3.60 -12.52
C THR A 35 9.59 3.20 -13.84
N SER A 36 10.42 2.15 -13.82
CA SER A 36 11.11 1.66 -15.03
C SER A 36 10.21 0.78 -15.91
N SER A 37 9.26 0.04 -15.32
CA SER A 37 8.47 -0.98 -16.00
C SER A 37 7.11 -0.49 -16.48
N PHE A 38 6.51 0.50 -15.80
CA PHE A 38 5.18 0.96 -16.11
C PHE A 38 5.19 2.24 -16.94
N SER A 39 4.31 2.30 -17.95
CA SER A 39 4.07 3.50 -18.75
C SER A 39 3.38 4.61 -17.95
N ALA A 40 3.45 5.84 -18.43
CA ALA A 40 2.91 7.03 -17.76
C ALA A 40 1.38 7.00 -17.55
N ASP A 41 0.65 6.18 -18.30
CA ASP A 41 -0.78 5.95 -18.12
C ASP A 41 -1.07 4.90 -17.03
N ARG A 42 -0.08 4.08 -16.66
CA ARG A 42 -0.17 3.06 -15.61
C ARG A 42 0.43 3.51 -14.27
N HIS A 43 1.34 4.48 -14.27
CA HIS A 43 2.01 4.92 -13.05
C HIS A 43 2.08 6.45 -12.98
N ILE A 44 1.55 7.00 -11.89
CA ILE A 44 1.59 8.45 -11.60
C ILE A 44 2.16 8.66 -10.19
N ILE A 45 3.27 9.39 -10.11
CA ILE A 45 3.78 9.91 -8.84
C ILE A 45 2.97 11.15 -8.46
N SER A 46 2.35 11.13 -7.29
CA SER A 46 1.50 12.22 -6.81
C SER A 46 2.25 13.23 -5.95
N SER A 47 1.67 14.42 -5.79
CA SER A 47 2.18 15.46 -4.91
C SER A 47 1.95 15.18 -3.41
N ASN A 48 0.94 14.37 -3.08
CA ASN A 48 0.65 13.89 -1.73
C ASN A 48 -0.22 12.62 -1.77
N GLU A 49 -0.31 11.92 -0.65
CA GLU A 49 -1.00 10.62 -0.55
C GLU A 49 -2.51 10.74 -0.72
N GLY A 50 -3.12 11.83 -0.27
CA GLY A 50 -4.55 12.09 -0.48
C GLY A 50 -4.89 12.21 -1.97
N SER A 51 -4.03 12.86 -2.75
CA SER A 51 -4.16 12.92 -4.22
C SER A 51 -3.99 11.56 -4.87
N SER A 52 -3.07 10.71 -4.36
CA SER A 52 -2.91 9.32 -4.83
C SER A 52 -4.21 8.52 -4.64
N VAL A 53 -4.82 8.61 -3.46
CA VAL A 53 -6.11 7.95 -3.20
C VAL A 53 -7.19 8.49 -4.14
N GLY A 54 -7.24 9.81 -4.37
CA GLY A 54 -8.16 10.43 -5.33
C GLY A 54 -8.00 9.88 -6.76
N LEU A 55 -6.75 9.72 -7.23
CA LEU A 55 -6.45 9.11 -8.54
C LEU A 55 -6.90 7.64 -8.60
N ALA A 56 -6.64 6.86 -7.55
CA ALA A 56 -7.06 5.47 -7.44
C ALA A 56 -8.60 5.33 -7.50
N ILE A 57 -9.32 6.20 -6.80
CA ILE A 57 -10.78 6.27 -6.81
C ILE A 57 -11.29 6.59 -8.23
N GLY A 58 -10.72 7.63 -8.86
CA GLY A 58 -11.08 8.01 -10.23
C GLY A 58 -10.82 6.88 -11.24
N HIS A 59 -9.70 6.18 -11.11
CA HIS A 59 -9.38 5.01 -11.93
C HIS A 59 -10.45 3.92 -11.77
N TYR A 60 -10.81 3.57 -10.51
CA TYR A 60 -11.82 2.54 -10.25
C TYR A 60 -13.18 2.92 -10.82
N LEU A 61 -13.62 4.16 -10.61
CA LEU A 61 -14.90 4.63 -11.14
C LEU A 61 -14.98 4.57 -12.67
N ALA A 62 -13.86 4.81 -13.35
CA ALA A 62 -13.79 4.77 -14.81
C ALA A 62 -13.64 3.35 -15.38
N THR A 63 -12.97 2.43 -14.66
CA THR A 63 -12.54 1.14 -15.22
C THR A 63 -13.09 -0.09 -14.49
N GLN A 64 -13.61 0.09 -13.29
CA GLN A 64 -14.02 -0.98 -12.35
C GLN A 64 -12.85 -1.91 -11.97
N ARG A 65 -11.61 -1.43 -12.04
CA ARG A 65 -10.40 -2.15 -11.65
C ARG A 65 -9.77 -1.51 -10.43
N PRO A 66 -9.40 -2.28 -9.40
CA PRO A 66 -8.66 -1.76 -8.27
C PRO A 66 -7.33 -1.13 -8.70
N ALA A 67 -6.87 -0.17 -7.90
CA ALA A 67 -5.54 0.43 -8.04
C ALA A 67 -4.69 0.10 -6.82
N LEU A 68 -3.35 0.17 -6.99
CA LEU A 68 -2.40 0.13 -5.89
C LEU A 68 -1.92 1.54 -5.56
N VAL A 69 -1.95 1.91 -4.29
CA VAL A 69 -1.43 3.19 -3.77
C VAL A 69 -0.29 2.91 -2.81
N TYR A 70 0.92 3.35 -3.17
CA TYR A 70 2.10 3.18 -2.32
C TYR A 70 2.45 4.47 -1.56
N MET A 71 2.93 4.31 -0.32
CA MET A 71 3.33 5.45 0.53
C MET A 71 4.20 5.01 1.70
N GLN A 72 4.84 5.97 2.35
CA GLN A 72 5.36 5.79 3.70
C GLN A 72 4.20 5.80 4.71
N ASN A 73 4.35 5.12 5.84
CA ASN A 73 3.32 5.10 6.90
C ASN A 73 2.96 6.50 7.45
N SER A 74 3.83 7.49 7.33
CA SER A 74 3.51 8.89 7.67
C SER A 74 2.39 9.47 6.78
N GLY A 75 2.24 8.96 5.57
CA GLY A 75 1.19 9.36 4.63
C GLY A 75 -0.22 8.93 5.05
N LEU A 76 -0.35 7.99 6.01
CA LEU A 76 -1.66 7.55 6.51
C LEU A 76 -2.52 8.71 7.02
N GLY A 77 -1.91 9.72 7.65
CA GLY A 77 -2.63 10.92 8.09
C GLY A 77 -3.28 11.71 6.94
N ASN A 78 -2.68 11.72 5.75
CA ASN A 78 -3.15 12.47 4.59
C ASN A 78 -4.28 11.75 3.83
N ILE A 79 -4.49 10.45 4.08
CA ILE A 79 -5.48 9.64 3.36
C ILE A 79 -6.75 9.37 4.17
N ILE A 80 -6.82 9.78 5.44
CA ILE A 80 -7.99 9.53 6.28
C ILE A 80 -9.26 10.05 5.60
N ASN A 81 -9.28 11.33 5.23
CA ASN A 81 -10.47 11.93 4.63
C ASN A 81 -10.87 11.27 3.29
N PRO A 82 -10.01 11.12 2.27
CA PRO A 82 -10.44 10.48 1.02
C PRO A 82 -10.81 9.00 1.20
N LEU A 83 -10.23 8.27 2.16
CA LEU A 83 -10.66 6.90 2.44
C LEU A 83 -12.06 6.87 3.07
N THR A 84 -12.29 7.63 4.14
CA THR A 84 -13.56 7.61 4.88
C THR A 84 -14.71 8.31 4.16
N SER A 85 -14.41 9.36 3.36
CA SER A 85 -15.43 10.16 2.68
C SER A 85 -15.74 9.69 1.27
N LEU A 86 -14.90 8.84 0.67
CA LEU A 86 -15.08 8.37 -0.70
C LEU A 86 -14.95 6.84 -0.83
N ALA A 87 -13.82 6.24 -0.38
CA ALA A 87 -13.55 4.84 -0.66
C ALA A 87 -14.28 3.87 0.28
N ASP A 88 -14.76 4.32 1.42
CA ASP A 88 -15.42 3.50 2.43
C ASP A 88 -16.60 2.71 1.85
N PRO A 89 -16.83 1.44 2.30
CA PRO A 89 -17.99 0.63 1.90
C PRO A 89 -19.34 1.32 2.11
N LEU A 90 -19.45 2.23 3.07
CA LEU A 90 -20.69 3.01 3.34
C LEU A 90 -20.88 4.19 2.37
N VAL A 91 -19.89 4.50 1.51
CA VAL A 91 -19.93 5.65 0.60
C VAL A 91 -19.95 5.18 -0.86
N TYR A 92 -18.80 5.10 -1.53
CA TYR A 92 -18.73 4.65 -2.92
C TYR A 92 -18.21 3.21 -3.09
N SER A 93 -17.82 2.57 -1.99
CA SER A 93 -17.42 1.15 -2.00
C SER A 93 -16.25 0.87 -2.96
N ILE A 94 -15.16 1.62 -2.83
CA ILE A 94 -14.01 1.55 -3.75
C ILE A 94 -12.93 0.61 -3.21
N PRO A 95 -12.66 -0.55 -3.83
CA PRO A 95 -11.52 -1.38 -3.48
C PRO A 95 -10.21 -0.72 -3.89
N ILE A 96 -9.31 -0.54 -2.92
CA ILE A 96 -7.97 0.02 -3.11
C ILE A 96 -6.98 -0.85 -2.35
N LEU A 97 -5.82 -1.15 -2.95
CA LEU A 97 -4.70 -1.78 -2.26
C LEU A 97 -3.73 -0.68 -1.83
N LEU A 98 -3.47 -0.59 -0.52
CA LEU A 98 -2.49 0.33 0.06
C LEU A 98 -1.20 -0.44 0.31
N LEU A 99 -0.07 -0.03 -0.27
CA LEU A 99 1.26 -0.54 -0.01
C LEU A 99 2.01 0.46 0.87
N ILE A 100 2.24 0.11 2.12
CA ILE A 100 2.68 1.05 3.15
C ILE A 100 4.06 0.64 3.67
N GLY A 101 5.09 1.44 3.42
CA GLY A 101 6.41 1.27 4.03
C GLY A 101 6.37 1.61 5.52
N TRP A 102 6.68 0.65 6.40
CA TRP A 102 6.57 0.80 7.84
C TRP A 102 7.88 1.33 8.46
N ARG A 103 8.08 2.64 8.41
CA ARG A 103 9.19 3.29 9.11
C ARG A 103 8.92 3.30 10.62
N GLY A 104 9.99 3.06 11.41
CA GLY A 104 9.86 2.94 12.87
C GLY A 104 9.04 1.73 13.31
N GLU A 105 9.10 0.64 12.57
CA GLU A 105 8.30 -0.58 12.80
C GLU A 105 8.47 -1.14 14.21
N ILE A 106 7.39 -1.73 14.73
CA ILE A 106 7.40 -2.51 15.98
C ILE A 106 7.65 -3.97 15.64
N GLN A 107 8.64 -4.56 16.26
CA GLN A 107 9.00 -5.97 16.10
C GLN A 107 8.04 -6.88 16.89
N GLU A 108 8.06 -8.17 16.63
CA GLU A 108 7.19 -9.16 17.30
C GLU A 108 7.40 -9.21 18.82
N ASN A 109 8.62 -8.93 19.29
CA ASN A 109 8.96 -8.86 20.71
C ASN A 109 8.50 -7.54 21.38
N GLY A 110 7.86 -6.63 20.64
CA GLY A 110 7.42 -5.31 21.10
C GLY A 110 8.48 -4.22 21.04
N ASP A 111 9.72 -4.53 20.68
CA ASP A 111 10.77 -3.53 20.52
C ASP A 111 10.56 -2.73 19.24
N GLN A 112 10.91 -1.45 19.30
CA GLN A 112 10.88 -0.60 18.11
C GLN A 112 12.22 -0.61 17.39
N LEU A 113 12.21 -0.85 16.08
CA LEU A 113 13.40 -0.76 15.25
C LEU A 113 13.96 0.67 15.31
N LYS A 114 15.31 0.77 15.46
CA LYS A 114 15.97 2.08 15.49
C LYS A 114 15.75 2.80 14.15
N ASP A 115 15.16 3.97 14.23
CA ASP A 115 14.89 4.84 13.09
C ASP A 115 15.01 6.31 13.54
N GLU A 116 14.84 7.25 12.61
CA GLU A 116 14.85 8.69 12.89
C GLU A 116 13.72 9.08 13.85
N PRO A 117 13.91 10.11 14.69
CA PRO A 117 12.94 10.48 15.73
C PRO A 117 11.49 10.67 15.24
N GLN A 118 11.30 11.25 14.05
CA GLN A 118 9.99 11.47 13.47
C GLN A 118 9.28 10.16 13.08
N HIS A 119 10.04 9.10 12.76
CA HIS A 119 9.47 7.81 12.39
C HIS A 119 9.03 6.99 13.60
N LYS A 120 9.57 7.25 14.79
CA LYS A 120 9.22 6.48 15.99
C LYS A 120 7.72 6.55 16.26
N LYS A 121 7.18 7.76 16.38
CA LYS A 121 5.75 7.95 16.66
C LYS A 121 4.87 7.41 15.53
N GLN A 122 5.27 7.63 14.28
CA GLN A 122 4.55 7.09 13.11
C GLN A 122 4.53 5.56 13.11
N GLY A 123 5.66 4.92 13.46
CA GLY A 123 5.75 3.47 13.55
C GLY A 123 4.79 2.87 14.58
N GLU A 124 4.69 3.49 15.78
CA GLU A 124 3.74 3.10 16.82
C GLU A 124 2.28 3.21 16.36
N LEU A 125 1.94 4.27 15.63
CA LEU A 125 0.57 4.58 15.25
C LEU A 125 0.07 3.79 14.02
N THR A 126 0.96 3.23 13.20
CA THR A 126 0.64 2.68 11.88
C THR A 126 -0.49 1.65 11.92
N LEU A 127 -0.35 0.61 12.71
CA LEU A 127 -1.34 -0.47 12.76
C LEU A 127 -2.63 -0.04 13.46
N ASP A 128 -2.53 0.82 14.46
CA ASP A 128 -3.70 1.33 15.17
C ASP A 128 -4.53 2.30 14.31
N GLN A 129 -3.88 3.10 13.45
CA GLN A 129 -4.60 3.91 12.46
C GLN A 129 -5.40 3.03 11.48
N LEU A 130 -4.80 1.94 10.98
CA LEU A 130 -5.50 1.01 10.08
C LEU A 130 -6.69 0.33 10.79
N LYS A 131 -6.51 -0.09 12.04
CA LYS A 131 -7.60 -0.65 12.85
C LYS A 131 -8.72 0.36 13.09
N LEU A 132 -8.37 1.61 13.46
CA LEU A 132 -9.34 2.68 13.70
C LEU A 132 -10.18 3.00 12.46
N LEU A 133 -9.59 2.88 11.27
CA LEU A 133 -10.26 3.08 9.99
C LEU A 133 -10.96 1.82 9.47
N ASP A 134 -10.99 0.74 10.24
CA ASP A 134 -11.52 -0.57 9.82
C ASP A 134 -10.90 -1.07 8.50
N ILE A 135 -9.61 -0.81 8.30
CA ILE A 135 -8.87 -1.27 7.12
C ILE A 135 -8.13 -2.56 7.45
N PRO A 136 -8.53 -3.71 6.91
CA PRO A 136 -7.80 -4.95 7.07
C PRO A 136 -6.41 -4.82 6.47
N TYR A 137 -5.43 -5.42 7.12
CA TYR A 137 -4.05 -5.40 6.65
C TYR A 137 -3.34 -6.74 6.83
N GLU A 138 -2.33 -6.96 6.00
CA GLU A 138 -1.33 -8.01 6.15
C GLU A 138 0.05 -7.37 6.30
N ILE A 139 0.91 -7.97 7.11
CA ILE A 139 2.30 -7.53 7.27
C ILE A 139 3.17 -8.36 6.32
N LEU A 140 3.88 -7.67 5.43
CA LEU A 140 4.79 -8.28 4.48
C LEU A 140 6.23 -8.11 4.95
N ASP A 141 6.95 -9.21 5.09
CA ASP A 141 8.36 -9.24 5.41
C ASP A 141 9.16 -10.08 4.41
N LYS A 142 10.49 -10.08 4.59
CA LYS A 142 11.45 -10.80 3.74
C LYS A 142 11.29 -12.33 3.73
N ASN A 143 10.52 -12.90 4.64
CA ASN A 143 10.32 -14.34 4.78
C ASN A 143 8.97 -14.78 4.18
N CYS A 144 8.24 -13.91 3.51
CA CYS A 144 6.99 -14.27 2.84
C CYS A 144 7.22 -15.45 1.90
N PRO A 145 6.56 -16.61 2.11
CA PRO A 145 6.83 -17.82 1.33
C PRO A 145 6.14 -17.82 -0.05
N ASP A 146 5.12 -17.00 -0.21
CA ASP A 146 4.28 -16.95 -1.41
C ASP A 146 3.68 -15.54 -1.59
N ILE A 147 4.38 -14.70 -2.32
CA ILE A 147 3.91 -13.33 -2.60
C ILE A 147 2.69 -13.32 -3.53
N ASN A 148 2.61 -14.27 -4.44
CA ASN A 148 1.47 -14.39 -5.36
C ASN A 148 0.18 -14.74 -4.60
N GLY A 149 0.25 -15.70 -3.70
CA GLY A 149 -0.88 -16.07 -2.85
C GLY A 149 -1.30 -14.95 -1.90
N LEU A 150 -0.34 -14.22 -1.31
CA LEU A 150 -0.63 -13.06 -0.48
C LEU A 150 -1.36 -11.98 -1.29
N MET A 151 -0.83 -11.61 -2.45
CA MET A 151 -1.43 -10.59 -3.33
C MET A 151 -2.82 -10.98 -3.80
N ALA A 152 -3.00 -12.25 -4.20
CA ALA A 152 -4.32 -12.76 -4.61
C ALA A 152 -5.35 -12.66 -3.46
N ASN A 153 -4.97 -13.08 -2.25
CA ASN A 153 -5.84 -13.04 -1.07
C ASN A 153 -6.23 -11.62 -0.69
N ILE A 154 -5.26 -10.69 -0.64
CA ILE A 154 -5.53 -9.30 -0.25
C ILE A 154 -6.36 -8.57 -1.31
N SER A 155 -6.11 -8.83 -2.59
CA SER A 155 -6.89 -8.29 -3.70
C SER A 155 -8.34 -8.81 -3.66
N ALA A 156 -8.54 -10.11 -3.47
CA ALA A 156 -9.86 -10.71 -3.31
C ALA A 156 -10.60 -10.11 -2.09
N LYS A 157 -9.89 -9.86 -1.00
CA LYS A 157 -10.45 -9.23 0.20
C LYS A 157 -10.89 -7.79 -0.07
N ALA A 158 -10.11 -6.99 -0.83
CA ALA A 158 -10.51 -5.64 -1.22
C ALA A 158 -11.82 -5.65 -2.03
N ILE A 159 -11.92 -6.54 -2.99
CA ILE A 159 -13.10 -6.70 -3.85
C ILE A 159 -14.31 -7.17 -3.03
N SER A 160 -14.16 -8.22 -2.22
CA SER A 160 -15.28 -8.81 -1.47
C SER A 160 -15.84 -7.87 -0.42
N ARG A 161 -14.99 -7.06 0.23
CA ARG A 161 -15.45 -6.05 1.19
C ARG A 161 -15.88 -4.73 0.52
N SER A 162 -15.60 -4.58 -0.78
CA SER A 162 -15.85 -3.34 -1.52
C SER A 162 -15.20 -2.13 -0.84
N GLY A 163 -13.92 -2.23 -0.49
CA GLY A 163 -13.23 -1.18 0.26
C GLY A 163 -11.72 -1.36 0.32
N PRO A 164 -11.01 -0.39 0.92
CA PRO A 164 -9.55 -0.42 1.01
C PRO A 164 -9.03 -1.56 1.88
N VAL A 165 -7.86 -2.09 1.51
CA VAL A 165 -7.06 -3.05 2.27
C VAL A 165 -5.60 -2.60 2.25
N ALA A 166 -4.78 -3.05 3.19
CA ALA A 166 -3.39 -2.63 3.26
C ALA A 166 -2.40 -3.80 3.32
N ILE A 167 -1.23 -3.58 2.72
CA ILE A 167 -0.02 -4.38 2.90
C ILE A 167 0.99 -3.48 3.61
N VAL A 168 1.36 -3.84 4.82
CA VAL A 168 2.31 -3.10 5.65
C VAL A 168 3.68 -3.76 5.51
N VAL A 169 4.60 -3.07 4.86
CA VAL A 169 5.89 -3.62 4.45
C VAL A 169 6.97 -3.32 5.50
N ARG A 170 7.61 -4.37 6.00
CA ARG A 170 8.75 -4.27 6.91
C ARG A 170 10.02 -3.86 6.17
N LYS A 171 11.01 -3.39 6.95
CA LYS A 171 12.34 -3.07 6.43
C LYS A 171 13.02 -4.31 5.80
N ASP A 172 13.82 -4.08 4.77
CA ASP A 172 14.60 -5.11 4.06
C ASP A 172 13.75 -6.26 3.48
N THR A 173 12.51 -5.98 3.11
CA THR A 173 11.60 -6.96 2.48
C THR A 173 11.95 -7.21 1.03
N PHE A 174 12.21 -6.16 0.26
CA PHE A 174 12.47 -6.23 -1.17
C PHE A 174 13.95 -6.17 -1.53
N ILE A 175 14.29 -6.80 -2.66
CA ILE A 175 15.56 -6.67 -3.36
C ILE A 175 15.30 -6.34 -4.83
N PRO A 176 16.24 -5.60 -5.48
CA PRO A 176 16.17 -5.32 -6.91
C PRO A 176 16.08 -6.57 -7.76
#